data_40c0883aed486766b52bb4872836f0de
#
_entry.id   40c0883aed486766b52bb4872836f0de
#
_cell.length_a   1.000
_cell.length_b   1.000
_cell.length_c   1.000
_cell.angle_alpha   90.00
_cell.angle_beta   90.00
_cell.angle_gamma   90.00
#
_symmetry.space_group_name_H-M   'P 1'
#
loop_
_entity.id
_entity.type
_entity.pdbx_description
1 polymer ?
#
loop_
_entity_poly.entity_id
_entity_poly.type
_entity_poly.pdbx_seq_one_letter_code
_entity_poly.pdbx_strand_id
1 'polypeptide(L)'
;MGKVTGFMEFERVDETYEAPAKRLHHYKEFVAALTDEEAKVQGARCMDCGIPFCNNGCPVNNIIPDFNDLVFHSDWKNALDVLQSTNNFPEFTGRICPAPCEAACTLGINRAPVGIKSIEHAIIDKGWESGWVKPQPSKTKTGKKVAIVGGGPAGMAAAQQLARVGHDVTVFEKNDRVGGLLRYGIPDFKMEKWLIDRRVEQMQAEGVKFETGVFVGKEAIGAEVKNYSTKTVSPEQLMKDFDAVVITGGAEQPRDLPVPGRELSGVHFALEFLIPQNKENAGDFKNEIRATDRKSTRLNSSHLGISYAVFCLK
;
A
#
# COMPACT_ATOMS: atom_id res chain seq x y z
N MET A 1 18.12 16.01 14.84
CA MET A 1 18.71 14.85 15.56
C MET A 1 17.81 14.54 16.74
N GLY A 2 17.27 13.33 16.79
CA GLY A 2 16.52 12.85 17.94
C GLY A 2 17.31 12.99 19.23
N LYS A 3 17.03 12.21 20.25
CA LYS A 3 17.84 12.25 21.46
C LYS A 3 19.13 11.47 21.24
N VAL A 4 20.31 12.12 21.42
CA VAL A 4 21.64 11.51 21.14
C VAL A 4 21.83 10.13 21.82
N THR A 5 21.26 9.94 22.99
CA THR A 5 21.31 8.69 23.78
C THR A 5 20.00 7.90 23.74
N GLY A 6 19.00 8.34 22.97
CA GLY A 6 17.66 7.76 22.98
C GLY A 6 17.61 6.27 22.67
N PHE A 7 18.44 5.80 21.75
CA PHE A 7 18.57 4.38 21.41
C PHE A 7 19.14 3.51 22.56
N MET A 8 19.79 4.12 23.55
CA MET A 8 20.31 3.44 24.75
C MET A 8 19.28 3.47 25.90
N GLU A 9 18.42 4.48 25.93
CA GLU A 9 17.49 4.73 27.02
C GLU A 9 16.11 4.10 26.80
N PHE A 10 15.68 4.04 25.52
CA PHE A 10 14.35 3.58 25.16
C PHE A 10 14.40 2.25 24.44
N GLU A 11 13.55 1.32 24.83
CA GLU A 11 13.36 0.08 24.09
C GLU A 11 12.41 0.29 22.90
N ARG A 12 12.48 -0.63 21.93
CA ARG A 12 11.53 -0.63 20.81
C ARG A 12 10.15 -0.96 21.31
N VAL A 13 9.17 -0.15 20.90
CA VAL A 13 7.74 -0.42 21.06
C VAL A 13 7.16 -0.60 19.65
N ASP A 14 6.52 -1.73 19.43
CA ASP A 14 5.82 -2.02 18.18
C ASP A 14 4.33 -1.69 18.33
N GLU A 15 3.67 -1.50 17.18
CA GLU A 15 2.21 -1.39 17.11
C GLU A 15 1.55 -2.57 17.84
N THR A 16 0.50 -2.31 18.57
CA THR A 16 -0.26 -3.32 19.27
C THR A 16 -1.41 -3.85 18.41
N TYR A 17 -1.97 -4.96 18.82
CA TYR A 17 -3.14 -5.55 18.18
C TYR A 17 -4.31 -5.54 19.16
N GLU A 18 -5.49 -5.34 18.60
CA GLU A 18 -6.71 -5.57 19.36
C GLU A 18 -6.73 -6.97 19.98
N ALA A 19 -7.28 -7.10 21.19
CA ALA A 19 -7.32 -8.36 21.92
C ALA A 19 -7.96 -9.48 21.05
N PRO A 20 -7.38 -10.71 21.02
CA PRO A 20 -7.88 -11.80 20.19
C PRO A 20 -9.38 -12.07 20.34
N ALA A 21 -9.91 -11.97 21.56
CA ALA A 21 -11.32 -12.16 21.83
C ALA A 21 -12.23 -11.17 21.07
N LYS A 22 -11.76 -9.94 20.85
CA LYS A 22 -12.52 -8.93 20.11
C LYS A 22 -12.38 -9.10 18.61
N ARG A 23 -11.15 -9.21 18.08
CA ARG A 23 -10.89 -9.30 16.64
C ARG A 23 -11.42 -10.57 15.98
N LEU A 24 -11.85 -11.57 16.74
CA LEU A 24 -12.55 -12.75 16.21
C LEU A 24 -14.00 -12.47 15.79
N HIS A 25 -14.57 -11.32 16.17
CA HIS A 25 -15.96 -10.96 15.90
C HIS A 25 -16.11 -9.99 14.73
N HIS A 26 -15.00 -9.57 14.08
CA HIS A 26 -15.06 -8.67 12.93
C HIS A 26 -13.86 -8.89 11.99
N TYR A 27 -13.96 -8.31 10.79
CA TYR A 27 -12.90 -8.33 9.77
C TYR A 27 -12.26 -6.95 9.55
N LYS A 28 -12.51 -5.99 10.47
CA LYS A 28 -11.92 -4.66 10.42
C LYS A 28 -10.44 -4.70 10.78
N GLU A 29 -9.72 -3.64 10.43
CA GLU A 29 -8.34 -3.44 10.86
C GLU A 29 -8.21 -3.56 12.38
N PHE A 30 -7.27 -4.34 12.85
CA PHE A 30 -7.06 -4.61 14.28
C PHE A 30 -5.69 -4.15 14.79
N VAL A 31 -4.91 -3.48 13.94
CA VAL A 31 -3.64 -2.88 14.32
C VAL A 31 -3.94 -1.54 14.99
N ALA A 32 -3.45 -1.34 16.20
CA ALA A 32 -3.48 -0.05 16.87
C ALA A 32 -2.16 0.67 16.62
N ALA A 33 -2.24 1.84 15.97
CA ALA A 33 -1.09 2.70 15.77
C ALA A 33 -0.47 3.13 17.11
N LEU A 34 0.78 3.56 17.09
CA LEU A 34 1.44 4.16 18.24
C LEU A 34 0.69 5.44 18.65
N THR A 35 0.59 5.65 19.95
CA THR A 35 0.18 6.95 20.49
C THR A 35 1.23 8.02 20.18
N ASP A 36 0.86 9.28 20.27
CA ASP A 36 1.78 10.41 20.04
C ASP A 36 3.05 10.30 20.93
N GLU A 37 2.89 9.95 22.19
CA GLU A 37 4.02 9.81 23.11
C GLU A 37 4.89 8.58 22.78
N GLU A 38 4.28 7.46 22.42
CA GLU A 38 5.03 6.28 21.98
C GLU A 38 5.80 6.57 20.69
N ALA A 39 5.17 7.19 19.69
CA ALA A 39 5.82 7.56 18.44
C ALA A 39 6.99 8.53 18.67
N LYS A 40 6.81 9.52 19.55
CA LYS A 40 7.86 10.45 19.98
C LYS A 40 9.05 9.72 20.59
N VAL A 41 8.79 8.80 21.52
CA VAL A 41 9.83 7.97 22.14
C VAL A 41 10.53 7.09 21.11
N GLN A 42 9.79 6.52 20.15
CA GLN A 42 10.40 5.75 19.06
C GLN A 42 11.24 6.62 18.11
N GLY A 43 10.80 7.84 17.81
CA GLY A 43 11.59 8.83 17.05
C GLY A 43 12.91 9.17 17.72
N ALA A 44 12.91 9.27 19.08
CA ALA A 44 14.12 9.52 19.87
C ALA A 44 15.20 8.42 19.71
N ARG A 45 14.83 7.21 19.32
CA ARG A 45 15.76 6.10 19.08
C ARG A 45 16.58 6.22 17.80
N CYS A 46 16.22 7.15 16.91
CA CYS A 46 16.97 7.39 15.70
C CYS A 46 18.33 8.03 16.02
N MET A 47 19.41 7.39 15.55
CA MET A 47 20.78 7.88 15.76
C MET A 47 21.19 9.01 14.80
N ASP A 48 20.33 9.36 13.85
CA ASP A 48 20.61 10.34 12.80
C ASP A 48 21.95 10.07 12.09
N CYS A 49 22.07 8.89 11.51
CA CYS A 49 23.32 8.44 10.88
C CYS A 49 23.71 9.34 9.73
N GLY A 50 24.96 9.79 9.67
CA GLY A 50 25.48 10.61 8.58
C GLY A 50 25.41 9.93 7.20
N ILE A 51 25.34 8.58 7.18
CA ILE A 51 24.99 7.77 6.01
C ILE A 51 23.75 6.97 6.40
N PRO A 52 22.54 7.43 6.07
CA PRO A 52 21.29 6.79 6.48
C PRO A 52 20.98 5.57 5.60
N PHE A 53 21.49 4.40 5.95
CA PHE A 53 21.22 3.16 5.23
C PHE A 53 19.72 2.84 5.14
N CYS A 54 18.93 3.29 6.10
CA CYS A 54 17.48 3.16 6.07
C CYS A 54 16.84 3.87 4.86
N ASN A 55 17.36 5.03 4.43
CA ASN A 55 16.87 5.71 3.22
C ASN A 55 17.14 4.86 1.98
N ASN A 56 18.37 4.30 1.86
CA ASN A 56 18.71 3.41 0.75
C ASN A 56 17.96 2.09 0.79
N GLY A 57 17.60 1.60 1.99
CA GLY A 57 16.77 0.41 2.18
C GLY A 57 15.31 0.64 1.83
N CYS A 58 14.85 1.89 1.74
CA CYS A 58 13.49 2.23 1.36
C CYS A 58 13.37 2.36 -0.16
N PRO A 59 12.50 1.58 -0.86
CA PRO A 59 12.35 1.68 -2.32
C PRO A 59 11.88 3.05 -2.82
N VAL A 60 11.24 3.86 -1.97
CA VAL A 60 10.82 5.23 -2.29
C VAL A 60 11.77 6.29 -1.73
N ASN A 61 12.89 5.87 -1.14
CA ASN A 61 13.92 6.75 -0.55
C ASN A 61 13.36 7.77 0.45
N ASN A 62 12.51 7.33 1.39
CA ASN A 62 12.02 8.20 2.46
C ASN A 62 13.18 8.84 3.23
N ILE A 63 13.02 10.10 3.58
CA ILE A 63 14.00 10.89 4.37
C ILE A 63 13.74 10.59 5.85
N ILE A 64 14.17 9.39 6.27
CA ILE A 64 13.76 8.76 7.52
C ILE A 64 14.30 9.46 8.77
N PRO A 65 15.60 9.81 8.87
CA PRO A 65 16.09 10.51 10.04
C PRO A 65 15.36 11.82 10.32
N ASP A 66 15.05 12.58 9.26
CA ASP A 66 14.42 13.89 9.37
C ASP A 66 13.01 13.79 9.95
N PHE A 67 12.15 12.91 9.43
CA PHE A 67 10.81 12.79 10.00
C PHE A 67 10.83 12.17 11.41
N ASN A 68 11.79 11.29 11.73
CA ASN A 68 11.97 10.78 13.10
C ASN A 68 12.33 11.89 14.08
N ASP A 69 13.21 12.80 13.69
CA ASP A 69 13.60 13.96 14.48
C ASP A 69 12.41 14.89 14.73
N LEU A 70 11.67 15.21 13.67
CA LEU A 70 10.49 16.07 13.75
C LEU A 70 9.43 15.46 14.66
N VAL A 71 9.18 14.14 14.60
CA VAL A 71 8.25 13.44 15.50
C VAL A 71 8.75 13.51 16.95
N PHE A 72 10.05 13.29 17.18
CA PHE A 72 10.62 13.43 18.52
C PHE A 72 10.38 14.82 19.12
N HIS A 73 10.47 15.88 18.31
CA HIS A 73 10.19 17.24 18.73
C HIS A 73 8.70 17.62 18.69
N SER A 74 7.81 16.66 18.42
CA SER A 74 6.36 16.87 18.26
C SER A 74 5.96 17.82 17.13
N ASP A 75 6.83 18.00 16.15
CA ASP A 75 6.57 18.79 14.94
C ASP A 75 5.94 17.93 13.84
N TRP A 76 4.74 17.45 14.12
CA TRP A 76 4.01 16.50 13.28
C TRP A 76 3.70 17.02 11.88
N LYS A 77 3.43 18.33 11.75
CA LYS A 77 3.10 18.92 10.45
C LYS A 77 4.30 18.89 9.50
N ASN A 78 5.46 19.28 9.97
CA ASN A 78 6.68 19.22 9.17
C ASN A 78 7.13 17.76 8.96
N ALA A 79 6.92 16.85 9.91
CA ALA A 79 7.15 15.42 9.72
C ALA A 79 6.29 14.85 8.57
N LEU A 80 5.03 15.24 8.50
CA LEU A 80 4.14 14.87 7.39
C LEU A 80 4.64 15.44 6.05
N ASP A 81 5.06 16.71 6.01
CA ASP A 81 5.54 17.33 4.78
C ASP A 81 6.82 16.66 4.27
N VAL A 82 7.76 16.31 5.16
CA VAL A 82 8.96 15.53 4.82
C VAL A 82 8.58 14.13 4.30
N LEU A 83 7.69 13.43 5.00
CA LEU A 83 7.25 12.09 4.60
C LEU A 83 6.56 12.11 3.22
N GLN A 84 5.66 13.06 2.99
CA GLN A 84 4.94 13.18 1.72
C GLN A 84 5.80 13.72 0.56
N SER A 85 6.99 14.23 0.82
CA SER A 85 7.91 14.66 -0.24
C SER A 85 8.44 13.48 -1.08
N THR A 86 8.50 12.29 -0.50
CA THR A 86 8.98 11.06 -1.15
C THR A 86 7.91 9.97 -1.27
N ASN A 87 6.91 9.95 -0.38
CA ASN A 87 5.87 8.93 -0.34
C ASN A 87 4.48 9.55 -0.52
N ASN A 88 3.81 9.19 -1.61
CA ASN A 88 2.45 9.68 -1.90
C ASN A 88 1.40 9.15 -0.92
N PHE A 89 1.56 7.90 -0.45
CA PHE A 89 0.53 7.17 0.27
C PHE A 89 1.07 6.49 1.54
N PRO A 90 1.52 7.26 2.53
CA PRO A 90 2.06 6.68 3.77
C PRO A 90 1.03 5.85 4.55
N GLU A 91 -0.27 6.09 4.37
CA GLU A 91 -1.32 5.28 4.99
C GLU A 91 -1.34 3.83 4.49
N PHE A 92 -0.89 3.58 3.24
CA PHE A 92 -0.77 2.24 2.71
C PHE A 92 0.54 1.59 3.17
N THR A 93 1.65 2.27 2.99
CA THR A 93 2.97 1.74 3.35
C THR A 93 3.13 1.59 4.85
N GLY A 94 2.65 2.51 5.66
CA GLY A 94 2.65 2.41 7.11
C GLY A 94 1.93 1.18 7.65
N ARG A 95 0.91 0.67 6.92
CA ARG A 95 0.16 -0.52 7.31
C ARG A 95 0.73 -1.83 6.76
N ILE A 96 1.11 -1.86 5.48
CA ILE A 96 1.38 -3.12 4.77
C ILE A 96 2.82 -3.32 4.29
N CYS A 97 3.65 -2.28 4.33
CA CYS A 97 5.05 -2.39 3.91
C CYS A 97 5.81 -3.40 4.80
N PRO A 98 6.65 -4.28 4.20
CA PRO A 98 7.51 -5.18 4.96
C PRO A 98 8.67 -4.46 5.67
N ALA A 99 8.78 -3.14 5.54
CA ALA A 99 9.76 -2.26 6.18
C ALA A 99 11.23 -2.65 5.94
N PRO A 100 11.69 -2.75 4.69
CA PRO A 100 13.10 -3.06 4.41
C PRO A 100 14.04 -1.98 4.95
N CYS A 101 13.55 -0.76 5.18
CA CYS A 101 14.26 0.31 5.87
C CYS A 101 14.65 -0.05 7.31
N GLU A 102 13.79 -0.79 8.02
CA GLU A 102 14.10 -1.26 9.38
C GLU A 102 15.20 -2.34 9.36
N ALA A 103 15.16 -3.24 8.37
CA ALA A 103 16.23 -4.22 8.17
C ALA A 103 17.57 -3.57 7.81
N ALA A 104 17.55 -2.41 7.13
CA ALA A 104 18.74 -1.64 6.78
C ALA A 104 19.20 -0.67 7.90
N CYS A 105 18.43 -0.54 8.97
CA CYS A 105 18.76 0.35 10.07
C CYS A 105 20.02 -0.13 10.81
N THR A 106 21.05 0.72 10.89
CA THR A 106 22.34 0.38 11.54
C THR A 106 22.20 0.07 13.03
N LEU A 107 21.19 0.63 13.70
CA LEU A 107 20.88 0.28 15.08
C LEU A 107 20.56 -1.22 15.23
N GLY A 108 20.01 -1.84 14.17
CA GLY A 108 19.70 -3.27 14.10
C GLY A 108 20.90 -4.21 14.25
N ILE A 109 22.14 -3.71 14.16
CA ILE A 109 23.37 -4.50 14.37
C ILE A 109 23.53 -4.90 15.84
N ASN A 110 23.23 -3.99 16.77
CA ASN A 110 23.50 -4.18 18.20
C ASN A 110 22.22 -4.20 19.06
N ARG A 111 21.11 -3.66 18.55
CA ARG A 111 19.83 -3.55 19.24
C ARG A 111 18.67 -3.72 18.27
N ALA A 112 17.43 -3.72 18.74
CA ALA A 112 16.27 -3.68 17.89
C ALA A 112 16.27 -2.39 17.03
N PRO A 113 16.03 -2.46 15.70
CA PRO A 113 16.03 -1.29 14.83
C PRO A 113 14.95 -0.28 15.25
N VAL A 114 15.00 0.93 14.72
CA VAL A 114 13.94 1.93 14.89
C VAL A 114 12.66 1.40 14.24
N GLY A 115 11.52 1.58 14.90
CA GLY A 115 10.18 1.24 14.36
C GLY A 115 9.72 2.25 13.31
N ILE A 116 10.41 2.28 12.18
CA ILE A 116 10.24 3.32 11.13
C ILE A 116 8.84 3.28 10.55
N LYS A 117 8.35 2.08 10.22
CA LYS A 117 7.02 1.90 9.66
C LYS A 117 5.91 2.36 10.61
N SER A 118 6.04 2.08 11.90
CA SER A 118 5.06 2.48 12.90
C SER A 118 5.04 4.00 13.10
N ILE A 119 6.20 4.67 13.00
CA ILE A 119 6.27 6.13 13.03
C ILE A 119 5.64 6.73 11.78
N GLU A 120 5.93 6.19 10.59
CA GLU A 120 5.30 6.59 9.32
C GLU A 120 3.77 6.49 9.39
N HIS A 121 3.25 5.38 9.96
CA HIS A 121 1.83 5.16 10.18
C HIS A 121 1.23 6.24 11.11
N ALA A 122 1.87 6.52 12.23
CA ALA A 122 1.42 7.55 13.17
C ALA A 122 1.40 8.95 12.55
N ILE A 123 2.43 9.31 11.76
CA ILE A 123 2.50 10.61 11.08
C ILE A 123 1.31 10.82 10.14
N ILE A 124 1.01 9.83 9.29
CA ILE A 124 -0.04 10.01 8.28
C ILE A 124 -1.44 9.97 8.87
N ASP A 125 -1.69 9.11 9.85
CA ASP A 125 -3.00 9.05 10.49
C ASP A 125 -3.28 10.37 11.23
N LYS A 126 -2.30 10.89 11.98
CA LYS A 126 -2.40 12.23 12.58
C LYS A 126 -2.59 13.33 11.54
N GLY A 127 -1.93 13.23 10.39
CA GLY A 127 -2.08 14.18 9.29
C GLY A 127 -3.50 14.24 8.73
N TRP A 128 -4.16 13.10 8.62
CA TRP A 128 -5.56 13.02 8.20
C TRP A 128 -6.51 13.52 9.29
N GLU A 129 -6.33 13.07 10.53
CA GLU A 129 -7.15 13.50 11.68
C GLU A 129 -7.11 15.00 11.89
N SER A 130 -5.93 15.61 11.74
CA SER A 130 -5.72 17.06 11.86
C SER A 130 -6.18 17.84 10.64
N GLY A 131 -6.63 17.17 9.55
CA GLY A 131 -7.06 17.83 8.32
C GLY A 131 -5.92 18.52 7.55
N TRP A 132 -4.67 18.09 7.74
CA TRP A 132 -3.51 18.63 7.02
C TRP A 132 -3.36 18.03 5.63
N VAL A 133 -3.79 16.78 5.44
CA VAL A 133 -3.79 16.14 4.13
C VAL A 133 -4.97 16.68 3.32
N LYS A 134 -4.67 17.58 2.37
CA LYS A 134 -5.66 18.27 1.55
C LYS A 134 -5.35 18.08 0.07
N PRO A 135 -6.36 18.18 -0.82
CA PRO A 135 -6.12 18.25 -2.26
C PRO A 135 -5.19 19.40 -2.64
N GLN A 136 -4.27 19.13 -3.55
CA GLN A 136 -3.29 20.09 -4.07
C GLN A 136 -3.44 20.26 -5.60
N PRO A 137 -4.55 20.85 -6.09
CA PRO A 137 -4.74 21.03 -7.51
C PRO A 137 -3.72 22.00 -8.08
N SER A 138 -3.19 21.68 -9.26
CA SER A 138 -2.25 22.58 -9.95
C SER A 138 -2.92 23.89 -10.33
N LYS A 139 -2.22 25.00 -10.08
CA LYS A 139 -2.62 26.33 -10.51
C LYS A 139 -2.38 26.58 -12.00
N THR A 140 -1.47 25.83 -12.61
CA THR A 140 -1.07 25.99 -14.01
C THR A 140 -1.35 24.70 -14.78
N LYS A 141 -2.05 24.81 -15.90
CA LYS A 141 -2.29 23.68 -16.79
C LYS A 141 -1.25 23.65 -17.91
N THR A 142 -0.70 22.46 -18.19
CA THR A 142 0.29 22.25 -19.24
C THR A 142 -0.34 22.04 -20.62
N GLY A 143 -1.64 21.70 -20.65
CA GLY A 143 -2.36 21.29 -21.88
C GLY A 143 -1.99 19.88 -22.36
N LYS A 144 -1.13 19.16 -21.63
CA LYS A 144 -0.72 17.79 -21.97
C LYS A 144 -1.63 16.77 -21.32
N LYS A 145 -2.01 15.75 -22.09
CA LYS A 145 -2.85 14.62 -21.66
C LYS A 145 -2.00 13.39 -21.42
N VAL A 146 -2.14 12.78 -20.25
CA VAL A 146 -1.41 11.55 -19.91
C VAL A 146 -2.40 10.44 -19.55
N ALA A 147 -2.25 9.30 -20.21
CA ALA A 147 -2.96 8.07 -19.87
C ALA A 147 -2.11 7.23 -18.91
N ILE A 148 -2.73 6.69 -17.89
CA ILE A 148 -2.10 5.73 -16.98
C ILE A 148 -2.87 4.41 -17.05
N VAL A 149 -2.18 3.33 -17.36
CA VAL A 149 -2.76 1.99 -17.48
C VAL A 149 -2.49 1.22 -16.19
N GLY A 150 -3.54 1.04 -15.40
CA GLY A 150 -3.51 0.37 -14.09
C GLY A 150 -3.71 1.34 -12.93
N GLY A 151 -4.78 1.12 -12.16
CA GLY A 151 -5.17 1.92 -11.00
C GLY A 151 -4.65 1.38 -9.67
N GLY A 152 -3.57 0.60 -9.67
CA GLY A 152 -2.85 0.18 -8.48
C GLY A 152 -2.02 1.30 -7.86
N PRO A 153 -1.31 1.05 -6.73
CA PRO A 153 -0.57 2.10 -6.01
C PRO A 153 0.46 2.83 -6.88
N ALA A 154 1.14 2.14 -7.80
CA ALA A 154 2.11 2.76 -8.70
C ALA A 154 1.43 3.74 -9.67
N GLY A 155 0.30 3.32 -10.27
CA GLY A 155 -0.47 4.18 -11.18
C GLY A 155 -1.11 5.37 -10.45
N MET A 156 -1.62 5.14 -9.25
CA MET A 156 -2.15 6.23 -8.41
C MET A 156 -1.06 7.26 -8.07
N ALA A 157 0.14 6.82 -7.69
CA ALA A 157 1.24 7.73 -7.36
C ALA A 157 1.68 8.56 -8.57
N ALA A 158 1.87 7.91 -9.73
CA ALA A 158 2.18 8.59 -10.98
C ALA A 158 1.08 9.60 -11.36
N ALA A 159 -0.20 9.19 -11.24
CA ALA A 159 -1.34 10.05 -11.54
C ALA A 159 -1.36 11.31 -10.67
N GLN A 160 -1.16 11.16 -9.37
CA GLN A 160 -1.17 12.27 -8.44
C GLN A 160 -0.05 13.27 -8.75
N GLN A 161 1.17 12.79 -8.93
CA GLN A 161 2.31 13.66 -9.24
C GLN A 161 2.13 14.40 -10.57
N LEU A 162 1.68 13.71 -11.61
CA LEU A 162 1.45 14.31 -12.91
C LEU A 162 0.29 15.33 -12.90
N ALA A 163 -0.77 15.07 -12.13
CA ALA A 163 -1.86 16.01 -11.99
C ALA A 163 -1.43 17.28 -11.21
N ARG A 164 -0.62 17.13 -10.16
CA ARG A 164 -0.08 18.23 -9.35
C ARG A 164 0.85 19.15 -10.13
N VAL A 165 1.56 18.65 -11.14
CA VAL A 165 2.35 19.49 -12.07
C VAL A 165 1.52 20.06 -13.22
N GLY A 166 0.23 19.74 -13.31
CA GLY A 166 -0.73 20.40 -14.19
C GLY A 166 -1.08 19.65 -15.48
N HIS A 167 -0.72 18.39 -15.61
CA HIS A 167 -1.19 17.56 -16.73
C HIS A 167 -2.65 17.14 -16.54
N ASP A 168 -3.34 16.87 -17.66
CA ASP A 168 -4.65 16.24 -17.67
C ASP A 168 -4.45 14.72 -17.63
N VAL A 169 -4.71 14.12 -16.47
CA VAL A 169 -4.41 12.71 -16.23
C VAL A 169 -5.67 11.86 -16.21
N THR A 170 -5.65 10.75 -16.94
CA THR A 170 -6.71 9.74 -16.90
C THR A 170 -6.10 8.39 -16.58
N VAL A 171 -6.59 7.75 -15.53
CA VAL A 171 -6.20 6.39 -15.11
C VAL A 171 -7.24 5.40 -15.64
N PHE A 172 -6.78 4.41 -16.38
CA PHE A 172 -7.60 3.30 -16.88
C PHE A 172 -7.39 2.07 -16.00
N GLU A 173 -8.44 1.63 -15.34
CA GLU A 173 -8.42 0.46 -14.45
C GLU A 173 -9.37 -0.62 -14.98
N LYS A 174 -8.86 -1.84 -15.13
CA LYS A 174 -9.67 -2.98 -15.65
C LYS A 174 -10.74 -3.45 -14.66
N ASN A 175 -10.51 -3.31 -13.38
CA ASN A 175 -11.48 -3.67 -12.36
C ASN A 175 -12.53 -2.56 -12.17
N ASP A 176 -13.58 -2.90 -11.45
CA ASP A 176 -14.69 -2.00 -11.14
C ASP A 176 -14.30 -0.85 -10.18
N ARG A 177 -13.18 -1.00 -9.46
CA ARG A 177 -12.68 0.02 -8.50
C ARG A 177 -11.15 0.14 -8.56
N VAL A 178 -10.68 1.32 -8.21
CA VAL A 178 -9.26 1.66 -8.11
C VAL A 178 -8.63 1.05 -6.85
N GLY A 179 -7.34 0.81 -6.88
CA GLY A 179 -6.54 0.32 -5.75
C GLY A 179 -5.73 -0.95 -6.06
N GLY A 180 -6.00 -1.64 -7.19
CA GLY A 180 -5.26 -2.85 -7.56
C GLY A 180 -5.23 -3.88 -6.44
N LEU A 181 -4.07 -4.48 -6.16
CA LEU A 181 -3.93 -5.49 -5.11
C LEU A 181 -4.09 -4.94 -3.68
N LEU A 182 -4.00 -3.63 -3.46
CA LEU A 182 -4.39 -3.05 -2.17
C LEU A 182 -5.86 -3.31 -1.86
N ARG A 183 -6.72 -3.20 -2.88
CA ARG A 183 -8.15 -3.45 -2.75
C ARG A 183 -8.50 -4.93 -2.84
N TYR A 184 -7.93 -5.63 -3.82
CA TYR A 184 -8.36 -6.98 -4.17
C TYR A 184 -7.48 -8.09 -3.58
N GLY A 185 -6.24 -7.77 -3.16
CA GLY A 185 -5.31 -8.75 -2.61
C GLY A 185 -5.13 -8.66 -1.09
N ILE A 186 -5.24 -7.47 -0.50
CA ILE A 186 -5.05 -7.25 0.93
C ILE A 186 -6.38 -7.44 1.69
N PRO A 187 -6.43 -8.26 2.75
CA PRO A 187 -7.62 -8.40 3.58
C PRO A 187 -7.92 -7.12 4.39
N ASP A 188 -9.21 -6.86 4.67
CA ASP A 188 -9.65 -5.67 5.41
C ASP A 188 -9.05 -5.57 6.82
N PHE A 189 -8.81 -6.71 7.46
CA PHE A 189 -8.18 -6.74 8.78
C PHE A 189 -6.71 -6.28 8.80
N LYS A 190 -6.09 -6.13 7.63
CA LYS A 190 -4.76 -5.54 7.47
C LYS A 190 -4.81 -4.08 7.02
N MET A 191 -5.81 -3.74 6.19
CA MET A 191 -6.01 -2.39 5.68
C MET A 191 -7.44 -2.27 5.14
N GLU A 192 -8.25 -1.44 5.76
CA GLU A 192 -9.63 -1.19 5.35
C GLU A 192 -9.68 -0.40 4.03
N LYS A 193 -10.66 -0.69 3.19
CA LYS A 193 -10.72 -0.16 1.82
C LYS A 193 -11.16 1.31 1.74
N TRP A 194 -11.83 1.83 2.78
CA TRP A 194 -12.17 3.24 2.85
C TRP A 194 -10.94 4.17 2.81
N LEU A 195 -9.76 3.66 3.24
CA LEU A 195 -8.50 4.40 3.11
C LEU A 195 -8.15 4.69 1.65
N ILE A 196 -8.40 3.71 0.77
CA ILE A 196 -8.20 3.87 -0.68
C ILE A 196 -9.23 4.86 -1.22
N ASP A 197 -10.51 4.72 -0.82
CA ASP A 197 -11.60 5.57 -1.31
C ASP A 197 -11.33 7.04 -0.94
N ARG A 198 -10.97 7.31 0.31
CA ARG A 198 -10.56 8.65 0.77
C ARG A 198 -9.42 9.25 -0.07
N ARG A 199 -8.43 8.43 -0.43
CA ARG A 199 -7.32 8.89 -1.27
C ARG A 199 -7.74 9.13 -2.71
N VAL A 200 -8.60 8.30 -3.26
CA VAL A 200 -9.16 8.49 -4.60
C VAL A 200 -9.96 9.78 -4.67
N GLU A 201 -10.80 10.07 -3.68
CA GLU A 201 -11.55 11.34 -3.58
C GLU A 201 -10.63 12.55 -3.57
N GLN A 202 -9.55 12.51 -2.79
CA GLN A 202 -8.55 13.58 -2.79
C GLN A 202 -7.92 13.75 -4.17
N MET A 203 -7.52 12.66 -4.84
CA MET A 203 -6.91 12.72 -6.17
C MET A 203 -7.87 13.23 -7.24
N GLN A 204 -9.16 12.89 -7.14
CA GLN A 204 -10.19 13.46 -8.01
C GLN A 204 -10.33 14.97 -7.82
N ALA A 205 -10.28 15.44 -6.57
CA ALA A 205 -10.26 16.88 -6.27
C ALA A 205 -8.97 17.56 -6.76
N GLU A 206 -7.87 16.84 -6.96
CA GLU A 206 -6.64 17.30 -7.61
C GLU A 206 -6.72 17.29 -9.15
N GLY A 207 -7.79 16.72 -9.72
CA GLY A 207 -8.08 16.71 -11.14
C GLY A 207 -7.74 15.40 -11.86
N VAL A 208 -7.41 14.32 -11.14
CA VAL A 208 -7.24 13.00 -11.73
C VAL A 208 -8.58 12.40 -12.11
N LYS A 209 -8.68 11.88 -13.33
CA LYS A 209 -9.84 11.13 -13.82
C LYS A 209 -9.59 9.63 -13.70
N PHE A 210 -10.57 8.88 -13.22
CA PHE A 210 -10.51 7.43 -13.13
C PHE A 210 -11.59 6.81 -14.02
N GLU A 211 -11.16 5.99 -14.98
CA GLU A 211 -12.00 5.20 -15.87
C GLU A 211 -11.87 3.73 -15.43
N THR A 212 -12.83 3.26 -14.65
CA THR A 212 -12.87 1.87 -14.14
C THR A 212 -13.65 0.95 -15.08
N GLY A 213 -13.42 -0.36 -14.98
CA GLY A 213 -14.02 -1.35 -15.87
C GLY A 213 -13.47 -1.29 -17.29
N VAL A 214 -12.30 -0.69 -17.51
CA VAL A 214 -11.69 -0.48 -18.82
C VAL A 214 -10.39 -1.27 -18.94
N PHE A 215 -10.41 -2.31 -19.76
CA PHE A 215 -9.21 -3.08 -20.12
C PHE A 215 -8.46 -2.40 -21.26
N VAL A 216 -7.15 -2.22 -21.10
CA VAL A 216 -6.28 -1.71 -22.17
C VAL A 216 -5.56 -2.88 -22.81
N GLY A 217 -5.90 -3.21 -24.05
CA GLY A 217 -5.37 -4.35 -24.76
C GLY A 217 -6.17 -4.67 -26.02
N LYS A 218 -5.73 -5.67 -26.79
CA LYS A 218 -6.47 -6.14 -27.98
C LYS A 218 -7.54 -7.15 -27.63
N GLU A 219 -7.25 -8.00 -26.64
CA GLU A 219 -8.14 -9.02 -26.11
C GLU A 219 -7.91 -9.15 -24.60
N ALA A 220 -8.92 -9.54 -23.87
CA ALA A 220 -8.77 -9.90 -22.46
C ALA A 220 -7.96 -11.21 -22.38
N ILE A 221 -6.66 -11.09 -22.15
CA ILE A 221 -5.75 -12.23 -22.08
C ILE A 221 -5.89 -12.90 -20.71
N GLY A 222 -6.16 -14.20 -20.74
CA GLY A 222 -6.08 -15.08 -19.59
C GLY A 222 -7.41 -15.29 -18.89
N ALA A 223 -7.96 -16.49 -19.09
CA ALA A 223 -9.12 -16.99 -18.35
C ALA A 223 -8.82 -17.24 -16.86
N GLU A 224 -7.55 -17.16 -16.45
CA GLU A 224 -7.08 -17.55 -15.12
C GLU A 224 -7.31 -16.48 -14.05
N VAL A 225 -7.33 -15.20 -14.44
CA VAL A 225 -7.74 -14.12 -13.54
C VAL A 225 -9.02 -13.50 -14.08
N LYS A 226 -10.12 -13.60 -13.33
CA LYS A 226 -11.41 -13.04 -13.75
C LYS A 226 -11.24 -11.55 -14.08
N ASN A 227 -11.45 -11.21 -15.35
CA ASN A 227 -11.46 -9.83 -15.82
C ASN A 227 -12.84 -9.22 -15.59
N TYR A 228 -12.90 -8.16 -14.79
CA TYR A 228 -14.15 -7.45 -14.48
C TYR A 228 -14.38 -6.23 -15.39
N SER A 229 -13.62 -6.10 -16.47
CA SER A 229 -13.81 -5.00 -17.40
C SER A 229 -15.09 -5.17 -18.23
N THR A 230 -15.73 -4.05 -18.50
CA THR A 230 -16.91 -3.96 -19.36
C THR A 230 -16.60 -3.31 -20.70
N LYS A 231 -15.40 -2.72 -20.83
CA LYS A 231 -14.95 -2.00 -22.02
C LYS A 231 -13.49 -2.30 -22.28
N THR A 232 -13.12 -2.38 -23.57
CA THR A 232 -11.73 -2.52 -24.02
C THR A 232 -11.33 -1.30 -24.84
N VAL A 233 -10.11 -0.81 -24.58
CA VAL A 233 -9.48 0.28 -25.36
C VAL A 233 -8.16 -0.23 -25.88
N SER A 234 -7.88 -0.02 -27.18
CA SER A 234 -6.62 -0.47 -27.74
C SER A 234 -5.46 0.44 -27.34
N PRO A 235 -4.23 -0.09 -27.21
CA PRO A 235 -3.04 0.75 -26.98
C PRO A 235 -2.84 1.82 -28.06
N GLU A 236 -3.14 1.50 -29.32
CA GLU A 236 -3.05 2.42 -30.45
C GLU A 236 -4.00 3.62 -30.30
N GLN A 237 -5.20 3.38 -29.74
CA GLN A 237 -6.14 4.46 -29.43
C GLN A 237 -5.61 5.38 -28.34
N LEU A 238 -5.01 4.83 -27.26
CA LEU A 238 -4.40 5.64 -26.23
C LEU A 238 -3.23 6.49 -26.77
N MET A 239 -2.39 5.90 -27.58
CA MET A 239 -1.25 6.61 -28.22
C MET A 239 -1.70 7.74 -29.14
N LYS A 240 -2.92 7.67 -29.70
CA LYS A 240 -3.51 8.72 -30.53
C LYS A 240 -4.15 9.85 -29.72
N ASP A 241 -4.81 9.48 -28.61
CA ASP A 241 -5.65 10.42 -27.83
C ASP A 241 -4.87 11.15 -26.71
N PHE A 242 -3.69 10.62 -26.34
CA PHE A 242 -2.86 11.14 -25.26
C PHE A 242 -1.44 11.48 -25.73
N ASP A 243 -0.84 12.48 -25.12
CA ASP A 243 0.56 12.89 -25.39
C ASP A 243 1.58 11.88 -24.83
N ALA A 244 1.22 11.15 -23.75
CA ALA A 244 2.04 10.11 -23.16
C ALA A 244 1.17 9.02 -22.52
N VAL A 245 1.74 7.81 -22.46
CA VAL A 245 1.11 6.65 -21.80
C VAL A 245 2.09 6.05 -20.79
N VAL A 246 1.64 5.90 -19.54
CA VAL A 246 2.40 5.27 -18.45
C VAL A 246 1.79 3.90 -18.17
N ILE A 247 2.61 2.85 -18.19
CA ILE A 247 2.16 1.47 -17.96
C ILE A 247 2.49 1.06 -16.52
N THR A 248 1.45 0.79 -15.73
CA THR A 248 1.54 0.38 -14.32
C THR A 248 0.63 -0.82 -14.05
N GLY A 249 0.59 -1.77 -14.97
CA GLY A 249 -0.36 -2.90 -14.99
C GLY A 249 -0.22 -3.92 -13.86
N GLY A 250 0.85 -3.83 -13.05
CA GLY A 250 1.10 -4.75 -11.93
C GLY A 250 1.54 -6.15 -12.40
N ALA A 251 1.44 -7.14 -11.51
CA ALA A 251 1.79 -8.54 -11.74
C ALA A 251 0.76 -9.44 -11.06
N GLU A 252 -0.27 -9.82 -11.78
CA GLU A 252 -1.36 -10.65 -11.26
C GLU A 252 -1.27 -12.12 -11.71
N GLN A 253 -0.43 -12.41 -12.71
CA GLN A 253 -0.25 -13.78 -13.16
C GLN A 253 0.59 -14.58 -12.15
N PRO A 254 0.03 -15.65 -11.57
CA PRO A 254 0.76 -16.46 -10.60
C PRO A 254 1.88 -17.25 -11.29
N ARG A 255 2.96 -17.48 -10.56
CA ARG A 255 3.92 -18.54 -10.91
C ARG A 255 3.46 -19.82 -10.22
N ASP A 256 3.38 -20.91 -10.94
CA ASP A 256 3.00 -22.18 -10.35
C ASP A 256 4.19 -22.88 -9.66
N LEU A 257 3.88 -23.75 -8.70
CA LEU A 257 4.82 -24.62 -8.03
C LEU A 257 4.49 -26.08 -8.44
N PRO A 258 5.14 -26.62 -9.49
CA PRO A 258 4.83 -27.95 -10.03
C PRO A 258 5.41 -29.05 -9.13
N VAL A 259 4.73 -29.33 -8.03
CA VAL A 259 5.07 -30.41 -7.09
C VAL A 259 3.93 -31.44 -7.04
N PRO A 260 4.20 -32.69 -6.67
CA PRO A 260 3.15 -33.68 -6.48
C PRO A 260 2.07 -33.21 -5.53
N GLY A 261 0.80 -33.35 -5.91
CA GLY A 261 -0.35 -32.86 -5.16
C GLY A 261 -0.83 -31.46 -5.56
N ARG A 262 -0.13 -30.76 -6.48
CA ARG A 262 -0.59 -29.45 -6.99
C ARG A 262 -1.94 -29.54 -7.70
N GLU A 263 -2.23 -30.68 -8.29
CA GLU A 263 -3.47 -31.01 -9.01
C GLU A 263 -4.66 -31.33 -8.09
N LEU A 264 -4.45 -31.45 -6.78
CA LEU A 264 -5.50 -31.81 -5.84
C LEU A 264 -6.55 -30.72 -5.71
N SER A 265 -7.80 -31.17 -5.51
CA SER A 265 -8.92 -30.27 -5.23
C SER A 265 -8.66 -29.46 -3.94
N GLY A 266 -8.95 -28.17 -3.97
CA GLY A 266 -8.74 -27.24 -2.84
C GLY A 266 -7.37 -26.58 -2.83
N VAL A 267 -6.50 -26.86 -3.80
CA VAL A 267 -5.24 -26.13 -4.00
C VAL A 267 -5.47 -25.01 -5.01
N HIS A 268 -5.47 -23.76 -4.52
CA HIS A 268 -5.80 -22.57 -5.31
C HIS A 268 -4.64 -21.60 -5.33
N PHE A 269 -4.56 -20.78 -6.37
CA PHE A 269 -3.73 -19.59 -6.35
C PHE A 269 -4.30 -18.53 -5.40
N ALA A 270 -3.43 -17.78 -4.74
CA ALA A 270 -3.86 -16.80 -3.74
C ALA A 270 -4.90 -15.81 -4.27
N LEU A 271 -4.72 -15.29 -5.49
CA LEU A 271 -5.62 -14.30 -6.07
C LEU A 271 -6.97 -14.90 -6.52
N GLU A 272 -7.04 -16.20 -6.81
CA GLU A 272 -8.32 -16.88 -7.08
C GLU A 272 -9.25 -16.85 -5.87
N PHE A 273 -8.70 -16.85 -4.67
CA PHE A 273 -9.45 -16.73 -3.42
C PHE A 273 -9.58 -15.28 -2.95
N LEU A 274 -8.49 -14.52 -2.93
CA LEU A 274 -8.44 -13.20 -2.30
C LEU A 274 -9.30 -12.17 -3.05
N ILE A 275 -9.28 -12.15 -4.39
CA ILE A 275 -10.06 -11.20 -5.17
C ILE A 275 -11.57 -11.40 -4.95
N PRO A 276 -12.14 -12.60 -5.15
CA PRO A 276 -13.56 -12.84 -4.89
C PRO A 276 -13.93 -12.64 -3.42
N GLN A 277 -13.03 -12.96 -2.47
CA GLN A 277 -13.31 -12.76 -1.05
C GLN A 277 -13.38 -11.27 -0.68
N ASN A 278 -12.49 -10.43 -1.19
CA ASN A 278 -12.57 -8.99 -0.98
C ASN A 278 -13.81 -8.37 -1.64
N LYS A 279 -14.24 -8.91 -2.79
CA LYS A 279 -15.51 -8.51 -3.43
C LYS A 279 -16.73 -8.94 -2.63
N GLU A 280 -16.73 -10.14 -2.04
CA GLU A 280 -17.78 -10.57 -1.11
C GLU A 280 -17.87 -9.66 0.11
N ASN A 281 -16.72 -9.30 0.71
CA ASN A 281 -16.66 -8.38 1.84
C ASN A 281 -17.19 -6.99 1.48
N ALA A 282 -16.99 -6.57 0.23
CA ALA A 282 -17.55 -5.33 -0.31
C ALA A 282 -19.05 -5.41 -0.64
N GLY A 283 -19.66 -6.59 -0.55
CA GLY A 283 -21.09 -6.81 -0.83
C GLY A 283 -21.43 -7.07 -2.30
N ASP A 284 -20.43 -7.31 -3.17
CA ASP A 284 -20.66 -7.44 -4.61
C ASP A 284 -21.31 -8.79 -4.97
N PHE A 285 -20.76 -9.90 -4.47
CA PHE A 285 -21.26 -11.26 -4.69
C PHE A 285 -20.66 -12.24 -3.68
N LYS A 286 -21.18 -13.47 -3.64
CA LYS A 286 -20.61 -14.54 -2.78
C LYS A 286 -19.44 -15.22 -3.48
N ASN A 287 -18.33 -15.40 -2.74
CA ASN A 287 -17.21 -16.19 -3.21
C ASN A 287 -17.59 -17.68 -3.26
N GLU A 288 -17.26 -18.35 -4.35
CA GLU A 288 -17.49 -19.79 -4.53
C GLU A 288 -16.50 -20.64 -3.71
N ILE A 289 -15.25 -20.14 -3.57
CA ILE A 289 -14.22 -20.79 -2.76
C ILE A 289 -14.42 -20.40 -1.30
N ARG A 290 -14.71 -21.41 -0.46
CA ARG A 290 -15.01 -21.18 0.97
C ARG A 290 -13.86 -21.64 1.85
N ALA A 291 -13.33 -20.71 2.66
CA ALA A 291 -12.42 -21.02 3.75
C ALA A 291 -13.23 -21.24 5.03
N THR A 292 -13.85 -22.40 5.16
CA THR A 292 -14.79 -22.72 6.25
C THR A 292 -14.14 -23.44 7.42
N ASP A 293 -12.94 -24.02 7.24
CA ASP A 293 -12.28 -24.80 8.26
C ASP A 293 -11.15 -24.01 8.93
N ARG A 294 -11.13 -24.04 10.26
CA ARG A 294 -10.07 -23.49 11.11
C ARG A 294 -8.79 -24.35 11.10
N LYS A 295 -8.82 -25.48 10.44
CA LYS A 295 -7.69 -26.43 10.31
C LYS A 295 -6.77 -26.12 9.12
N SER A 296 -6.94 -24.97 8.47
CA SER A 296 -6.00 -24.55 7.42
C SER A 296 -4.59 -24.46 7.99
N THR A 297 -3.69 -25.30 7.49
CA THR A 297 -2.27 -25.22 7.83
C THR A 297 -1.72 -23.95 7.18
N ARG A 298 -1.58 -22.89 7.97
CA ARG A 298 -0.91 -21.68 7.54
C ARG A 298 0.58 -21.98 7.43
N LEU A 299 1.08 -22.15 6.21
CA LEU A 299 2.51 -22.10 5.98
C LEU A 299 2.97 -20.66 6.25
N ASN A 300 3.60 -20.44 7.38
CA ASN A 300 4.16 -19.14 7.73
C ASN A 300 5.47 -19.00 6.94
N SER A 301 5.39 -18.43 5.72
CA SER A 301 6.58 -18.07 4.97
C SER A 301 7.15 -16.78 5.52
N SER A 302 7.97 -16.88 6.56
CA SER A 302 8.75 -15.75 7.10
C SER A 302 10.00 -15.41 6.26
N HIS A 303 10.11 -15.97 5.06
CA HIS A 303 11.24 -15.71 4.17
C HIS A 303 10.98 -14.51 3.28
N LEU A 304 11.81 -13.47 3.43
CA LEU A 304 12.01 -12.42 2.45
C LEU A 304 12.27 -13.05 1.07
N GLY A 305 11.34 -12.86 0.13
CA GLY A 305 11.47 -13.33 -1.24
C GLY A 305 10.51 -14.45 -1.67
N ILE A 306 9.67 -14.99 -0.80
CA ILE A 306 8.61 -15.91 -1.21
C ILE A 306 7.30 -15.12 -1.40
N SER A 307 7.01 -14.76 -2.64
CA SER A 307 5.75 -14.13 -3.04
C SER A 307 4.58 -15.12 -3.14
N TYR A 308 4.64 -16.27 -2.47
CA TYR A 308 3.65 -17.34 -2.59
C TYR A 308 3.01 -17.64 -1.24
N ALA A 309 1.76 -17.27 -1.13
CA ALA A 309 0.89 -17.88 -0.14
C ALA A 309 0.10 -19.00 -0.84
N VAL A 310 0.47 -20.24 -0.60
CA VAL A 310 -0.36 -21.39 -0.94
C VAL A 310 -1.30 -21.62 0.23
N PHE A 311 -2.59 -21.37 0.02
CA PHE A 311 -3.61 -21.71 0.98
C PHE A 311 -4.08 -23.14 0.68
N CYS A 312 -3.74 -24.09 1.56
CA CYS A 312 -4.36 -25.40 1.55
C CYS A 312 -5.64 -25.32 2.36
N LEU A 313 -6.77 -25.39 1.68
CA LEU A 313 -8.09 -25.58 2.30
C LEU A 313 -8.36 -27.09 2.36
N LYS A 314 -8.58 -27.63 3.56
CA LYS A 314 -9.09 -29.00 3.72
C LYS A 314 -10.60 -28.96 3.86
#